data_0de6fe2178f1cfa5fd0973805a0705f6
#
_entry.id   0de6fe2178f1cfa5fd0973805a0705f6
#
_cell.length_a   1.000
_cell.length_b   1.000
_cell.length_c   1.000
_cell.angle_alpha   90.00
_cell.angle_beta   90.00
_cell.angle_gamma   90.00
#
_symmetry.space_group_name_H-M   'P 1'
#
loop_
_entity.id
_entity.type
_entity.pdbx_description
1 polymer ?
#
loop_
_entity_poly.entity_id
_entity_poly.type
_entity_poly.pdbx_seq_one_letter_code
_entity_poly.pdbx_strand_id
1 'polypeptide(L)'
;MAQSEPDSARPMTTMHDLVFLFDVDNTLLDNDRVEADLAARLTEAYGVDACKLYWDIFEQRRRELGYADYLGALERVRLEKMHDPRVLRMSSWLVDYPFADRLYAGALEAVKHVQRWGPAILSDGDAVFQPRKVERSGLWAAFDGRVPIYVHKERELAEVERLYPAKRYVMVDDKLRILNAVKKVWGERVATVFARQGDYARDPQFLASCQPADIQLDHVRDLADCALTAFVTPSGRRNHDSNKSTV
;
A
#
# COMPACT_ATOMS: atom_id res chain seq x y z
N MET A 1 -6.48 -3.65 34.07
CA MET A 1 -6.81 -2.58 33.10
C MET A 1 -7.04 -3.27 31.77
N ALA A 2 -8.28 -3.37 31.33
CA ALA A 2 -8.60 -3.95 30.02
C ALA A 2 -8.11 -2.96 28.95
N GLN A 3 -7.10 -3.39 28.20
CA GLN A 3 -6.74 -2.69 26.97
C GLN A 3 -7.89 -2.91 25.99
N SER A 4 -8.56 -1.83 25.59
CA SER A 4 -9.54 -1.87 24.51
C SER A 4 -8.84 -2.37 23.26
N GLU A 5 -9.31 -3.50 22.73
CA GLU A 5 -8.86 -4.01 21.44
C GLU A 5 -9.01 -2.90 20.39
N PRO A 6 -7.99 -2.66 19.55
CA PRO A 6 -8.12 -1.69 18.49
C PRO A 6 -9.11 -2.22 17.46
N ASP A 7 -10.26 -1.57 17.35
CA ASP A 7 -11.26 -1.83 16.31
C ASP A 7 -10.61 -1.62 14.94
N SER A 8 -10.56 -2.68 14.14
CA SER A 8 -9.75 -2.76 12.91
C SER A 8 -10.24 -1.90 11.73
N ALA A 9 -11.37 -1.23 11.87
CA ALA A 9 -11.86 -0.26 10.88
C ALA A 9 -12.75 0.77 11.59
N ARG A 10 -12.17 1.87 12.03
CA ARG A 10 -12.92 2.96 12.64
C ARG A 10 -13.74 3.70 11.56
N PRO A 11 -15.05 3.46 11.43
CA PRO A 11 -15.85 4.09 10.38
C PRO A 11 -15.98 5.59 10.63
N MET A 12 -16.02 6.37 9.57
CA MET A 12 -16.40 7.78 9.62
C MET A 12 -17.94 7.87 9.60
N THR A 13 -18.51 8.64 10.50
CA THR A 13 -19.98 8.73 10.66
C THR A 13 -20.61 9.82 9.82
N THR A 14 -19.83 10.70 9.21
CA THR A 14 -20.30 11.84 8.42
C THR A 14 -19.69 11.85 7.03
N MET A 15 -20.46 12.37 6.06
CA MET A 15 -19.97 12.59 4.69
C MET A 15 -18.85 13.64 4.69
N HIS A 16 -17.69 13.26 4.19
CA HIS A 16 -16.54 14.15 4.01
C HIS A 16 -16.51 14.75 2.60
N ASP A 17 -15.89 15.91 2.44
CA ASP A 17 -15.68 16.48 1.10
C ASP A 17 -14.57 15.69 0.35
N LEU A 18 -13.57 15.22 1.08
CA LEU A 18 -12.42 14.50 0.55
C LEU A 18 -11.90 13.50 1.56
N VAL A 19 -11.50 12.30 1.11
CA VAL A 19 -10.76 11.30 1.89
C VAL A 19 -9.53 10.85 1.09
N PHE A 20 -8.39 10.76 1.76
CA PHE A 20 -7.17 10.18 1.21
C PHE A 20 -7.09 8.70 1.58
N LEU A 21 -6.78 7.86 0.60
CA LEU A 21 -6.57 6.43 0.73
C LEU A 21 -5.14 6.11 0.33
N PHE A 22 -4.39 5.45 1.21
CA PHE A 22 -2.99 5.13 0.97
C PHE A 22 -2.79 3.62 0.91
N ASP A 23 -2.10 3.16 -0.11
CA ASP A 23 -1.46 1.86 -0.05
C ASP A 23 -0.28 1.87 0.93
N VAL A 24 0.19 0.69 1.34
CA VAL A 24 1.29 0.53 2.30
C VAL A 24 2.58 0.13 1.60
N ASP A 25 2.58 -1.04 0.94
CA ASP A 25 3.79 -1.67 0.42
C ASP A 25 4.30 -0.93 -0.81
N ASN A 26 5.55 -0.48 -0.75
CA ASN A 26 6.19 0.37 -1.76
C ASN A 26 5.52 1.73 -1.99
N THR A 27 4.54 2.08 -1.17
CA THR A 27 3.93 3.43 -1.14
C THR A 27 4.36 4.22 0.10
N LEU A 28 4.10 3.69 1.29
CA LEU A 28 4.52 4.28 2.58
C LEU A 28 5.74 3.56 3.16
N LEU A 29 5.89 2.28 2.87
CA LEU A 29 6.90 1.37 3.41
C LEU A 29 7.65 0.68 2.26
N ASP A 30 8.99 0.67 2.34
CA ASP A 30 9.89 0.00 1.40
C ASP A 30 9.82 -1.52 1.58
N ASN A 31 8.84 -2.14 0.94
CA ASN A 31 8.63 -3.58 1.02
C ASN A 31 9.68 -4.38 0.25
N ASP A 32 10.25 -3.82 -0.82
CA ASP A 32 11.35 -4.46 -1.56
C ASP A 32 12.56 -4.64 -0.65
N ARG A 33 12.81 -3.68 0.25
CA ARG A 33 13.87 -3.83 1.25
C ARG A 33 13.54 -4.89 2.30
N VAL A 34 12.29 -5.01 2.73
CA VAL A 34 11.85 -6.10 3.61
C VAL A 34 12.08 -7.45 2.96
N GLU A 35 11.74 -7.61 1.68
CA GLU A 35 11.96 -8.83 0.90
C GLU A 35 13.45 -9.15 0.75
N ALA A 36 14.28 -8.15 0.48
CA ALA A 36 15.73 -8.31 0.40
C ALA A 36 16.34 -8.77 1.73
N ASP A 37 15.91 -8.18 2.85
CA ASP A 37 16.37 -8.57 4.19
C ASP A 37 15.90 -10.00 4.56
N LEU A 38 14.68 -10.38 4.16
CA LEU A 38 14.17 -11.75 4.32
C LEU A 38 14.99 -12.74 3.48
N ALA A 39 15.28 -12.42 2.22
CA ALA A 39 16.11 -13.26 1.34
C ALA A 39 17.52 -13.47 1.89
N ALA A 40 18.15 -12.40 2.39
CA ALA A 40 19.45 -12.46 3.04
C ALA A 40 19.39 -13.37 4.28
N ARG A 41 18.37 -13.20 5.11
CA ARG A 41 18.18 -13.99 6.34
C ARG A 41 17.93 -15.47 6.06
N LEU A 42 17.10 -15.76 5.04
CA LEU A 42 16.85 -17.14 4.60
C LEU A 42 18.13 -17.79 4.07
N THR A 43 18.92 -17.07 3.27
CA THR A 43 20.19 -17.56 2.72
C THR A 43 21.20 -17.84 3.82
N GLU A 44 21.34 -16.94 4.81
CA GLU A 44 22.21 -17.12 5.96
C GLU A 44 21.80 -18.35 6.80
N ALA A 45 20.51 -18.51 7.06
CA ALA A 45 20.02 -19.56 7.96
C ALA A 45 19.95 -20.95 7.32
N TYR A 46 19.64 -21.03 6.01
CA TYR A 46 19.29 -22.29 5.33
C TYR A 46 20.04 -22.53 4.01
N GLY A 47 20.78 -21.55 3.51
CA GLY A 47 21.48 -21.63 2.22
C GLY A 47 20.63 -21.15 1.04
N VAL A 48 21.31 -20.98 -0.11
CA VAL A 48 20.73 -20.40 -1.35
C VAL A 48 19.55 -21.23 -1.87
N ASP A 49 19.67 -22.57 -1.87
CA ASP A 49 18.63 -23.46 -2.40
C ASP A 49 17.33 -23.36 -1.60
N ALA A 50 17.41 -23.21 -0.27
CA ALA A 50 16.23 -23.05 0.56
C ALA A 50 15.60 -21.67 0.39
N CYS A 51 16.39 -20.62 0.21
CA CYS A 51 15.91 -19.29 -0.12
C CYS A 51 15.17 -19.32 -1.47
N LYS A 52 15.75 -19.94 -2.50
CA LYS A 52 15.09 -20.10 -3.80
C LYS A 52 13.77 -20.86 -3.66
N LEU A 53 13.76 -21.99 -2.97
CA LEU A 53 12.54 -22.77 -2.73
C LEU A 53 11.46 -21.93 -2.05
N TYR A 54 11.82 -21.09 -1.08
CA TYR A 54 10.89 -20.18 -0.42
C TYR A 54 10.23 -19.23 -1.42
N TRP A 55 11.02 -18.57 -2.26
CA TRP A 55 10.48 -17.61 -3.23
C TRP A 55 9.66 -18.29 -4.33
N ASP A 56 10.04 -19.48 -4.78
CA ASP A 56 9.23 -20.26 -5.74
C ASP A 56 7.86 -20.61 -5.14
N ILE A 57 7.82 -21.02 -3.87
CA ILE A 57 6.57 -21.29 -3.14
C ILE A 57 5.78 -19.99 -2.92
N PHE A 58 6.43 -18.91 -2.52
CA PHE A 58 5.80 -17.61 -2.31
C PHE A 58 5.09 -17.13 -3.57
N GLU A 59 5.75 -17.16 -4.72
CA GLU A 59 5.16 -16.75 -5.99
C GLU A 59 4.04 -17.69 -6.46
N GLN A 60 4.13 -18.98 -6.19
CA GLN A 60 3.04 -19.91 -6.44
C GLN A 60 1.82 -19.54 -5.59
N ARG A 61 1.99 -19.36 -4.27
CA ARG A 61 0.90 -18.99 -3.36
C ARG A 61 0.28 -17.65 -3.72
N ARG A 62 1.11 -16.67 -4.07
CA ARG A 62 0.63 -15.35 -4.51
C ARG A 62 -0.28 -15.44 -5.74
N ARG A 63 0.03 -16.31 -6.70
CA ARG A 63 -0.84 -16.56 -7.87
C ARG A 63 -2.14 -17.28 -7.48
N GLU A 64 -2.09 -18.21 -6.53
CA GLU A 64 -3.24 -18.98 -6.07
C GLU A 64 -4.20 -18.16 -5.20
N LEU A 65 -3.65 -17.36 -4.29
CA LEU A 65 -4.40 -16.64 -3.26
C LEU A 65 -4.77 -15.20 -3.66
N GLY A 66 -3.99 -14.61 -4.58
CA GLY A 66 -4.18 -13.23 -5.01
C GLY A 66 -3.49 -12.18 -4.13
N TYR A 67 -2.81 -12.58 -3.05
CA TYR A 67 -2.03 -11.70 -2.18
C TYR A 67 -0.68 -12.32 -1.77
N ALA A 68 0.20 -11.50 -1.19
CA ALA A 68 1.53 -11.91 -0.73
C ALA A 68 1.42 -12.64 0.62
N ASP A 69 1.61 -13.96 0.63
CA ASP A 69 1.50 -14.81 1.82
C ASP A 69 2.88 -15.26 2.31
N TYR A 70 3.58 -14.35 2.99
CA TYR A 70 4.94 -14.58 3.50
C TYR A 70 5.01 -15.71 4.53
N LEU A 71 4.07 -15.73 5.47
CA LEU A 71 4.04 -16.73 6.54
C LEU A 71 3.61 -18.10 6.03
N GLY A 72 2.62 -18.16 5.16
CA GLY A 72 2.20 -19.42 4.53
C GLY A 72 3.28 -20.02 3.61
N ALA A 73 4.11 -19.20 2.98
CA ALA A 73 5.27 -19.69 2.24
C ALA A 73 6.31 -20.34 3.19
N LEU A 74 6.56 -19.76 4.37
CA LEU A 74 7.41 -20.39 5.40
C LEU A 74 6.83 -21.72 5.90
N GLU A 75 5.52 -21.76 6.16
CA GLU A 75 4.85 -23.02 6.55
C GLU A 75 4.97 -24.09 5.46
N ARG A 76 4.85 -23.71 4.19
CA ARG A 76 5.00 -24.66 3.08
C ARG A 76 6.44 -25.17 2.96
N VAL A 77 7.44 -24.31 3.12
CA VAL A 77 8.86 -24.72 3.18
C VAL A 77 9.09 -25.72 4.31
N ARG A 78 8.44 -25.50 5.48
CA ARG A 78 8.53 -26.44 6.60
C ARG A 78 8.00 -27.82 6.25
N LEU A 79 6.87 -27.90 5.53
CA LEU A 79 6.30 -29.17 5.08
C LEU A 79 7.22 -29.93 4.12
N GLU A 80 7.94 -29.20 3.25
CA GLU A 80 8.94 -29.79 2.33
C GLU A 80 10.25 -30.20 3.05
N LYS A 81 10.62 -29.46 4.10
CA LYS A 81 11.83 -29.64 4.92
C LYS A 81 11.45 -30.11 6.34
N MET A 82 10.67 -31.19 6.45
CA MET A 82 10.08 -31.65 7.72
C MET A 82 11.07 -31.62 8.90
N HIS A 83 10.63 -31.02 10.00
CA HIS A 83 11.30 -30.99 11.31
C HIS A 83 12.43 -29.97 11.50
N ASP A 84 12.60 -28.97 10.64
CA ASP A 84 13.58 -27.91 10.92
C ASP A 84 12.97 -26.84 11.86
N PRO A 85 13.37 -26.82 13.17
CA PRO A 85 12.81 -25.86 14.13
C PRO A 85 13.25 -24.40 13.85
N ARG A 86 14.23 -24.19 12.96
CA ARG A 86 14.71 -22.84 12.61
C ARG A 86 13.65 -22.05 11.87
N VAL A 87 12.72 -22.73 11.15
CA VAL A 87 11.59 -22.07 10.47
C VAL A 87 10.71 -21.29 11.46
N LEU A 88 10.50 -21.81 12.67
CA LEU A 88 9.75 -21.10 13.72
C LEU A 88 10.42 -19.79 14.13
N ARG A 89 11.77 -19.78 14.19
CA ARG A 89 12.52 -18.55 14.46
C ARG A 89 12.43 -17.54 13.31
N MET A 90 12.37 -18.05 12.08
CA MET A 90 12.20 -17.20 10.89
C MET A 90 10.82 -16.52 10.90
N SER A 91 9.76 -17.25 11.21
CA SER A 91 8.40 -16.69 11.33
C SER A 91 8.35 -15.60 12.41
N SER A 92 8.91 -15.87 13.60
CA SER A 92 8.98 -14.87 14.68
C SER A 92 9.79 -13.65 14.26
N TRP A 93 10.95 -13.85 13.62
CA TRP A 93 11.77 -12.74 13.13
C TRP A 93 10.99 -11.87 12.12
N LEU A 94 10.25 -12.49 11.20
CA LEU A 94 9.48 -11.77 10.20
C LEU A 94 8.31 -10.99 10.82
N VAL A 95 7.57 -11.62 11.74
CA VAL A 95 6.46 -10.98 12.47
C VAL A 95 6.95 -9.83 13.34
N ASP A 96 8.15 -9.94 13.89
CA ASP A 96 8.78 -8.94 14.77
C ASP A 96 9.76 -8.02 14.05
N TYR A 97 9.81 -8.09 12.71
CA TYR A 97 10.69 -7.26 11.90
C TYR A 97 10.50 -5.75 12.21
N PRO A 98 11.59 -4.95 12.20
CA PRO A 98 11.53 -3.51 12.54
C PRO A 98 10.97 -2.68 11.36
N PHE A 99 9.69 -2.84 11.07
CA PHE A 99 9.03 -2.18 9.94
C PHE A 99 9.09 -0.65 9.99
N ALA A 100 9.20 -0.06 11.18
CA ALA A 100 9.36 1.39 11.33
C ALA A 100 10.62 1.91 10.62
N ASP A 101 11.69 1.12 10.58
CA ASP A 101 12.96 1.46 9.90
C ASP A 101 12.86 1.33 8.37
N ARG A 102 11.72 0.90 7.87
CA ARG A 102 11.45 0.71 6.43
C ARG A 102 10.41 1.68 5.88
N LEU A 103 9.92 2.60 6.69
CA LEU A 103 9.11 3.70 6.15
C LEU A 103 9.96 4.55 5.19
N TYR A 104 9.37 4.91 4.05
CA TYR A 104 10.01 5.88 3.18
C TYR A 104 10.17 7.22 3.89
N ALA A 105 11.27 7.90 3.59
CA ALA A 105 11.54 9.22 4.15
C ALA A 105 10.39 10.19 3.85
N GLY A 106 9.83 10.82 4.88
CA GLY A 106 8.71 11.75 4.77
C GLY A 106 7.33 11.09 4.64
N ALA A 107 7.22 9.76 4.76
CA ALA A 107 5.92 9.08 4.68
C ALA A 107 4.94 9.53 5.77
N LEU A 108 5.38 9.62 7.02
CA LEU A 108 4.54 10.08 8.13
C LEU A 108 4.19 11.57 8.01
N GLU A 109 5.11 12.38 7.50
CA GLU A 109 4.88 13.80 7.21
C GLU A 109 3.82 13.98 6.11
N ALA A 110 3.87 13.17 5.05
CA ALA A 110 2.86 13.17 4.00
C ALA A 110 1.47 12.81 4.54
N VAL A 111 1.37 11.79 5.40
CA VAL A 111 0.12 11.41 6.08
C VAL A 111 -0.37 12.56 6.98
N LYS A 112 0.51 13.13 7.79
CA LYS A 112 0.19 14.26 8.66
C LYS A 112 -0.31 15.48 7.88
N HIS A 113 0.26 15.76 6.70
CA HIS A 113 -0.15 16.87 5.85
C HIS A 113 -1.62 16.79 5.43
N VAL A 114 -2.13 15.59 5.22
CA VAL A 114 -3.52 15.34 4.83
C VAL A 114 -4.44 14.96 5.99
N GLN A 115 -3.96 14.99 7.24
CA GLN A 115 -4.67 14.50 8.43
C GLN A 115 -6.07 15.09 8.60
N ARG A 116 -6.27 16.36 8.25
CA ARG A 116 -7.58 17.05 8.35
C ARG A 116 -8.69 16.41 7.49
N TRP A 117 -8.33 15.61 6.48
CA TRP A 117 -9.28 14.89 5.63
C TRP A 117 -9.47 13.43 6.04
N GLY A 118 -9.01 13.05 7.24
CA GLY A 118 -9.20 11.71 7.77
C GLY A 118 -8.63 10.62 6.86
N PRO A 119 -7.31 10.61 6.58
CA PRO A 119 -6.74 9.60 5.72
C PRO A 119 -6.96 8.20 6.27
N ALA A 120 -7.07 7.20 5.37
CA ALA A 120 -7.14 5.80 5.71
C ALA A 120 -6.12 5.00 4.89
N ILE A 121 -5.66 3.89 5.43
CA ILE A 121 -4.95 2.88 4.65
C ILE A 121 -5.98 2.13 3.81
N LEU A 122 -5.60 1.73 2.62
CA LEU A 122 -6.33 0.79 1.78
C LEU A 122 -5.31 -0.15 1.14
N SER A 123 -5.10 -1.31 1.77
CA SER A 123 -4.02 -2.22 1.41
C SER A 123 -4.52 -3.61 1.03
N ASP A 124 -3.76 -4.29 0.18
CA ASP A 124 -3.90 -5.73 -0.04
C ASP A 124 -3.04 -6.48 0.97
N GLY A 125 -3.51 -7.63 1.45
CA GLY A 125 -2.72 -8.48 2.33
C GLY A 125 -3.54 -9.56 3.03
N ASP A 126 -2.83 -10.38 3.79
CA ASP A 126 -3.44 -11.38 4.66
C ASP A 126 -3.91 -10.78 6.00
N ALA A 127 -4.66 -11.56 6.77
CA ALA A 127 -5.26 -11.12 8.03
C ALA A 127 -4.29 -11.15 9.24
N VAL A 128 -3.05 -11.59 9.08
CA VAL A 128 -2.09 -11.76 10.18
C VAL A 128 -0.87 -10.88 9.98
N PHE A 129 -0.19 -11.01 8.86
CA PHE A 129 1.09 -10.35 8.63
C PHE A 129 0.93 -8.87 8.25
N GLN A 130 -0.04 -8.55 7.36
CA GLN A 130 -0.23 -7.17 6.92
C GLN A 130 -0.69 -6.23 8.06
N PRO A 131 -1.68 -6.59 8.92
CA PRO A 131 -2.01 -5.79 10.11
C PRO A 131 -0.81 -5.62 11.05
N ARG A 132 -0.03 -6.68 11.26
CA ARG A 132 1.16 -6.62 12.12
C ARG A 132 2.24 -5.69 11.56
N LYS A 133 2.47 -5.72 10.24
CA LYS A 133 3.36 -4.79 9.54
C LYS A 133 2.93 -3.34 9.76
N VAL A 134 1.65 -3.04 9.55
CA VAL A 134 1.06 -1.71 9.73
C VAL A 134 1.18 -1.24 11.18
N GLU A 135 0.92 -2.12 12.15
CA GLU A 135 1.05 -1.82 13.57
C GLU A 135 2.50 -1.50 13.95
N ARG A 136 3.43 -2.39 13.60
CA ARG A 136 4.85 -2.26 13.97
C ARG A 136 5.58 -1.15 13.21
N SER A 137 5.08 -0.71 12.08
CA SER A 137 5.61 0.47 11.37
C SER A 137 5.17 1.79 12.01
N GLY A 138 4.19 1.79 12.93
CA GLY A 138 3.60 3.00 13.49
C GLY A 138 2.48 3.59 12.61
N LEU A 139 2.23 3.03 11.44
CA LEU A 139 1.18 3.50 10.52
C LEU A 139 -0.22 3.33 11.13
N TRP A 140 -0.45 2.29 11.95
CA TRP A 140 -1.73 2.10 12.62
C TRP A 140 -2.14 3.34 13.43
N ALA A 141 -1.21 3.86 14.23
CA ALA A 141 -1.44 5.07 15.03
C ALA A 141 -1.54 6.33 14.14
N ALA A 142 -0.71 6.43 13.10
CA ALA A 142 -0.72 7.58 12.18
C ALA A 142 -2.06 7.74 11.43
N PHE A 143 -2.78 6.63 11.21
CA PHE A 143 -4.10 6.62 10.57
C PHE A 143 -5.27 6.49 11.56
N ASP A 144 -5.04 6.63 12.88
CA ASP A 144 -6.06 6.50 13.94
C ASP A 144 -6.87 5.20 13.85
N GLY A 145 -6.24 4.09 13.45
CA GLY A 145 -6.88 2.79 13.28
C GLY A 145 -7.75 2.66 12.01
N ARG A 146 -7.73 3.64 11.10
CA ARG A 146 -8.43 3.54 9.80
C ARG A 146 -7.59 2.73 8.81
N VAL A 147 -7.63 1.40 8.95
CA VAL A 147 -6.72 0.46 8.28
C VAL A 147 -7.48 -0.72 7.66
N PRO A 148 -8.33 -0.50 6.65
CA PRO A 148 -8.91 -1.62 5.89
C PRO A 148 -7.85 -2.34 5.07
N ILE A 149 -7.82 -3.68 5.24
CA ILE A 149 -6.94 -4.60 4.52
C ILE A 149 -7.83 -5.65 3.85
N TYR A 150 -7.64 -5.83 2.56
CA TYR A 150 -8.42 -6.76 1.73
C TYR A 150 -7.51 -7.69 0.93
N VAL A 151 -8.08 -8.70 0.29
CA VAL A 151 -7.35 -9.54 -0.67
C VAL A 151 -7.19 -8.81 -2.02
N HIS A 152 -8.27 -8.10 -2.44
CA HIS A 152 -8.32 -7.32 -3.67
C HIS A 152 -9.02 -5.99 -3.39
N LYS A 153 -8.28 -5.03 -2.88
CA LYS A 153 -8.82 -3.72 -2.44
C LYS A 153 -9.60 -2.98 -3.51
N GLU A 154 -9.22 -3.14 -4.78
CA GLU A 154 -9.91 -2.52 -5.91
C GLU A 154 -11.31 -3.09 -6.16
N ARG A 155 -11.67 -4.21 -5.53
CA ARG A 155 -13.01 -4.82 -5.60
C ARG A 155 -13.89 -4.46 -4.42
N GLU A 156 -13.32 -3.87 -3.38
CA GLU A 156 -14.00 -3.57 -2.10
C GLU A 156 -14.40 -2.07 -1.99
N LEU A 157 -14.45 -1.36 -3.11
CA LEU A 157 -14.67 0.09 -3.12
C LEU A 157 -16.04 0.50 -2.55
N ALA A 158 -17.06 -0.36 -2.68
CA ALA A 158 -18.37 -0.13 -2.06
C ALA A 158 -18.29 -0.16 -0.53
N GLU A 159 -17.48 -1.09 0.03
CA GLU A 159 -17.23 -1.16 1.47
C GLU A 159 -16.39 0.02 1.96
N VAL A 160 -15.40 0.45 1.17
CA VAL A 160 -14.63 1.67 1.44
C VAL A 160 -15.54 2.90 1.52
N GLU A 161 -16.50 3.04 0.58
CA GLU A 161 -17.48 4.14 0.62
C GLU A 161 -18.39 4.08 1.86
N ARG A 162 -18.74 2.87 2.30
CA ARG A 162 -19.53 2.69 3.51
C ARG A 162 -18.76 3.07 4.78
N LEU A 163 -17.48 2.72 4.85
CA LEU A 163 -16.62 3.00 6.01
C LEU A 163 -16.13 4.46 6.04
N TYR A 164 -15.84 5.02 4.88
CA TYR A 164 -15.26 6.35 4.71
C TYR A 164 -16.07 7.16 3.68
N PRO A 165 -17.31 7.54 3.99
CA PRO A 165 -18.18 8.22 3.03
C PRO A 165 -17.62 9.60 2.66
N ALA A 166 -17.37 9.80 1.36
CA ALA A 166 -16.82 11.05 0.85
C ALA A 166 -17.40 11.41 -0.53
N LYS A 167 -17.45 12.71 -0.82
CA LYS A 167 -17.79 13.21 -2.14
C LYS A 167 -16.70 12.87 -3.15
N ARG A 168 -15.45 12.91 -2.72
CA ARG A 168 -14.26 12.63 -3.54
C ARG A 168 -13.23 11.85 -2.75
N TYR A 169 -12.38 11.13 -3.47
CA TYR A 169 -11.26 10.37 -2.93
C TYR A 169 -9.95 10.77 -3.60
N VAL A 170 -8.86 10.59 -2.89
CA VAL A 170 -7.50 10.56 -3.46
C VAL A 170 -6.94 9.19 -3.16
N MET A 171 -6.54 8.42 -4.17
CA MET A 171 -5.88 7.14 -4.01
C MET A 171 -4.40 7.27 -4.32
N VAL A 172 -3.55 6.99 -3.34
CA VAL A 172 -2.08 7.00 -3.44
C VAL A 172 -1.58 5.56 -3.44
N ASP A 173 -0.91 5.14 -4.52
CA ASP A 173 -0.48 3.75 -4.72
C ASP A 173 0.76 3.68 -5.62
N ASP A 174 1.61 2.66 -5.46
CA ASP A 174 2.77 2.37 -6.32
C ASP A 174 2.40 1.57 -7.58
N LYS A 175 1.15 1.09 -7.69
CA LYS A 175 0.69 0.23 -8.79
C LYS A 175 -0.34 0.94 -9.67
N LEU A 176 0.09 1.39 -10.85
CA LEU A 176 -0.82 1.99 -11.84
C LEU A 176 -2.04 1.10 -12.15
N ARG A 177 -1.88 -0.22 -12.14
CA ARG A 177 -2.97 -1.19 -12.33
C ARG A 177 -4.11 -0.98 -11.32
N ILE A 178 -3.76 -0.80 -10.05
CA ILE A 178 -4.74 -0.54 -8.98
C ILE A 178 -5.39 0.83 -9.17
N LEU A 179 -4.59 1.87 -9.42
CA LEU A 179 -5.08 3.22 -9.67
C LEU A 179 -6.05 3.25 -10.85
N ASN A 180 -5.75 2.53 -11.96
CA ASN A 180 -6.62 2.43 -13.11
C ASN A 180 -7.93 1.68 -12.79
N ALA A 181 -7.86 0.60 -11.99
CA ALA A 181 -9.05 -0.13 -11.57
C ALA A 181 -9.98 0.75 -10.72
N VAL A 182 -9.43 1.47 -9.75
CA VAL A 182 -10.18 2.41 -8.90
C VAL A 182 -10.76 3.56 -9.73
N LYS A 183 -9.99 4.13 -10.67
CA LYS A 183 -10.43 5.20 -11.57
C LYS A 183 -11.59 4.74 -12.45
N LYS A 184 -11.56 3.49 -12.91
CA LYS A 184 -12.65 2.92 -13.72
C LYS A 184 -13.98 2.87 -12.96
N VAL A 185 -13.96 2.63 -11.65
CA VAL A 185 -15.17 2.56 -10.81
C VAL A 185 -15.63 3.94 -10.36
N TRP A 186 -14.73 4.76 -9.83
CA TRP A 186 -15.09 6.06 -9.25
C TRP A 186 -15.05 7.24 -10.21
N GLY A 187 -14.45 7.08 -11.38
CA GLY A 187 -14.39 8.13 -12.42
C GLY A 187 -13.80 9.43 -11.88
N GLU A 188 -14.52 10.52 -12.07
CA GLU A 188 -14.12 11.86 -11.61
C GLU A 188 -14.18 12.04 -10.08
N ARG A 189 -14.76 11.06 -9.37
CA ARG A 189 -14.82 11.10 -7.91
C ARG A 189 -13.47 10.73 -7.26
N VAL A 190 -12.51 10.20 -8.02
CA VAL A 190 -11.17 9.90 -7.51
C VAL A 190 -10.10 10.65 -8.29
N ALA A 191 -9.16 11.24 -7.55
CA ALA A 191 -7.86 11.63 -8.08
C ALA A 191 -6.84 10.52 -7.75
N THR A 192 -6.14 10.05 -8.76
CA THR A 192 -5.12 9.00 -8.63
C THR A 192 -3.74 9.60 -8.52
N VAL A 193 -2.98 9.18 -7.52
CA VAL A 193 -1.62 9.63 -7.24
C VAL A 193 -0.69 8.41 -7.30
N PHE A 194 0.19 8.41 -8.28
CA PHE A 194 1.17 7.35 -8.46
C PHE A 194 2.48 7.71 -7.74
N ALA A 195 2.82 6.96 -6.70
CA ALA A 195 4.09 7.03 -6.02
C ALA A 195 5.11 6.18 -6.79
N ARG A 196 6.10 6.81 -7.44
CA ARG A 196 7.11 6.13 -8.27
C ARG A 196 8.21 5.49 -7.41
N GLN A 197 7.79 4.66 -6.48
CA GLN A 197 8.63 3.96 -5.50
C GLN A 197 8.48 2.44 -5.68
N GLY A 198 9.51 1.69 -5.25
CA GLY A 198 9.53 0.25 -5.43
C GLY A 198 9.77 -0.22 -6.88
N ASP A 199 9.93 -1.52 -7.05
CA ASP A 199 10.31 -2.13 -8.32
C ASP A 199 9.19 -2.09 -9.36
N TYR A 200 7.91 -2.26 -8.95
CA TYR A 200 6.76 -2.16 -9.86
C TYR A 200 6.66 -0.80 -10.53
N ALA A 201 6.93 0.26 -9.79
CA ALA A 201 6.87 1.63 -10.30
C ALA A 201 8.00 1.96 -11.27
N ARG A 202 9.01 1.10 -11.37
CA ARG A 202 10.17 1.25 -12.27
C ARG A 202 10.17 0.28 -13.44
N ASP A 203 9.30 -0.72 -13.44
CA ASP A 203 9.24 -1.71 -14.51
C ASP A 203 8.54 -1.14 -15.76
N PRO A 204 9.29 -0.97 -16.90
CA PRO A 204 8.73 -0.39 -18.13
C PRO A 204 7.56 -1.20 -18.69
N GLN A 205 7.51 -2.52 -18.48
CA GLN A 205 6.45 -3.36 -19.02
C GLN A 205 5.13 -3.10 -18.28
N PHE A 206 5.19 -2.97 -16.94
CA PHE A 206 4.01 -2.58 -16.15
C PHE A 206 3.54 -1.17 -16.50
N LEU A 207 4.46 -0.22 -16.61
CA LEU A 207 4.13 1.16 -16.94
C LEU A 207 3.47 1.28 -18.32
N ALA A 208 3.99 0.58 -19.33
CA ALA A 208 3.47 0.64 -20.70
C ALA A 208 2.05 0.03 -20.83
N SER A 209 1.65 -0.85 -19.93
CA SER A 209 0.35 -1.54 -19.96
C SER A 209 -0.79 -0.76 -19.29
N CYS A 210 -0.48 0.36 -18.62
CA CYS A 210 -1.42 1.11 -17.81
C CYS A 210 -1.61 2.55 -18.30
N GLN A 211 -2.78 3.15 -18.00
CA GLN A 211 -2.98 4.58 -18.19
C GLN A 211 -2.22 5.35 -17.10
N PRO A 212 -1.67 6.53 -17.41
CA PRO A 212 -1.05 7.39 -16.42
C PRO A 212 -2.05 7.78 -15.30
N ALA A 213 -1.55 7.93 -14.09
CA ALA A 213 -2.32 8.53 -13.00
C ALA A 213 -2.52 10.04 -13.22
N ASP A 214 -3.50 10.62 -12.53
CA ASP A 214 -3.76 12.07 -12.59
C ASP A 214 -2.55 12.88 -12.08
N ILE A 215 -1.83 12.35 -11.08
CA ILE A 215 -0.62 12.94 -10.50
C ILE A 215 0.44 11.84 -10.35
N GLN A 216 1.71 12.21 -10.58
CA GLN A 216 2.86 11.33 -10.36
C GLN A 216 3.82 12.02 -9.39
N LEU A 217 4.30 11.29 -8.40
CA LEU A 217 5.27 11.74 -7.41
C LEU A 217 6.50 10.82 -7.48
N ASP A 218 7.68 11.38 -7.44
CA ASP A 218 8.91 10.57 -7.35
C ASP A 218 9.05 9.93 -5.96
N HIS A 219 8.57 10.63 -4.92
CA HIS A 219 8.52 10.14 -3.56
C HIS A 219 7.19 10.51 -2.89
N VAL A 220 6.69 9.66 -1.99
CA VAL A 220 5.46 9.94 -1.23
C VAL A 220 5.54 11.25 -0.44
N ARG A 221 6.73 11.64 0.04
CA ARG A 221 6.96 12.92 0.74
C ARG A 221 6.58 14.14 -0.11
N ASP A 222 6.68 14.04 -1.44
CA ASP A 222 6.39 15.14 -2.35
C ASP A 222 4.89 15.49 -2.35
N LEU A 223 4.05 14.62 -1.76
CA LEU A 223 2.64 14.93 -1.52
C LEU A 223 2.46 16.15 -0.62
N ALA A 224 3.40 16.43 0.28
CA ALA A 224 3.37 17.59 1.16
C ALA A 224 3.50 18.91 0.39
N ASP A 225 4.12 18.89 -0.78
CA ASP A 225 4.31 20.06 -1.65
C ASP A 225 3.16 20.25 -2.65
N CYS A 226 2.25 19.26 -2.75
CA CYS A 226 1.11 19.35 -3.64
C CYS A 226 0.08 20.36 -3.13
N ALA A 227 -0.41 21.23 -4.03
CA ALA A 227 -1.54 22.10 -3.71
C ALA A 227 -2.80 21.25 -3.51
N LEU A 228 -3.17 21.02 -2.26
CA LEU A 228 -4.30 20.14 -1.89
C LEU A 228 -5.65 20.61 -2.44
N THR A 229 -5.77 21.88 -2.84
CA THR A 229 -6.91 22.42 -3.59
C THR A 229 -7.09 21.75 -4.95
N ALA A 230 -6.02 21.23 -5.57
CA ALA A 230 -6.10 20.50 -6.84
C ALA A 230 -6.93 19.21 -6.71
N PHE A 231 -7.00 18.62 -5.52
CA PHE A 231 -7.78 17.40 -5.27
C PHE A 231 -9.27 17.68 -4.98
N VAL A 232 -9.61 18.90 -4.57
CA VAL A 232 -10.98 19.29 -4.21
C VAL A 232 -11.75 19.77 -5.43
N THR A 233 -11.07 20.39 -6.39
CA THR A 233 -11.71 20.95 -7.60
C THR A 233 -11.80 19.87 -8.69
N PRO A 234 -12.95 19.66 -9.35
CA PRO A 234 -13.04 18.81 -10.53
C PRO A 234 -12.00 19.27 -11.57
N SER A 235 -11.30 18.33 -12.22
CA SER A 235 -10.39 18.63 -13.34
C SER A 235 -11.20 19.19 -14.52
N GLY A 236 -11.64 20.43 -14.38
CA GLY A 236 -12.32 21.20 -15.41
C GLY A 236 -11.26 21.81 -16.33
N ARG A 237 -11.19 21.31 -17.56
CA ARG A 237 -10.61 21.91 -18.76
C ARG A 237 -9.43 22.86 -18.49
N ARG A 238 -8.22 22.38 -18.71
CA ARG A 238 -7.13 23.30 -19.08
C ARG A 238 -7.56 23.97 -20.38
N ASN A 239 -8.01 25.21 -20.29
CA ASN A 239 -8.17 26.07 -21.44
C ASN A 239 -6.78 26.25 -22.06
N HIS A 240 -6.57 25.63 -23.21
CA HIS A 240 -5.56 26.04 -24.16
C HIS A 240 -6.02 27.40 -24.72
N ASP A 241 -5.78 28.48 -23.99
CA ASP A 241 -5.76 29.80 -24.59
C ASP A 241 -4.47 29.92 -25.39
N SER A 242 -4.62 29.54 -26.63
CA SER A 242 -3.69 29.90 -27.71
C SER A 242 -3.74 31.43 -27.85
N ASN A 243 -2.73 32.08 -27.31
CA ASN A 243 -2.47 33.48 -27.59
C ASN A 243 -2.10 33.66 -29.08
N LYS A 244 -3.10 33.92 -29.92
CA LYS A 244 -2.92 34.52 -31.23
C LYS A 244 -2.75 36.01 -30.99
N SER A 245 -1.51 36.48 -30.99
CA SER A 245 -1.21 37.89 -31.25
C SER A 245 -0.82 38.04 -32.71
N THR A 246 -1.74 38.61 -33.43
CA THR A 246 -1.55 39.28 -34.73
C THR A 246 -0.78 40.61 -34.48
N VAL A 247 0.24 40.83 -35.18
CA VAL A 247 0.68 41.92 -36.07
C VAL A 247 2.16 41.81 -36.33
#